data_79acd4a91685f61990ec8e7e286ad508
#
_entry.id   79acd4a91685f61990ec8e7e286ad508
#
_cell.length_a   1.000
_cell.length_b   1.000
_cell.length_c   1.000
_cell.angle_alpha   90.00
_cell.angle_beta   90.00
_cell.angle_gamma   90.00
#
_symmetry.space_group_name_H-M   'P 1'
#
loop_
_entity.id
_entity.type
_entity.pdbx_description
1 polymer ?
#
loop_
_entity_poly.entity_id
_entity_poly.type
_entity_poly.pdbx_seq_one_letter_code
_entity_poly.pdbx_strand_id
1 'polypeptide(L)'
;IDSYAQALALEKEAARQNRKAKAHLAVDTGMTRIGFQVTEHDADEAAKIADLPHIELEGMFTHFSCADQEDKTYCSMQMEKYDKMTALLAERGVTIPLRHICNSAGIMEFDDHRFEMVRSGIITYGIYPSEEVKKERLDLIPALSWKSHVIHVKEVGPGIGVSYGATYVTEKPMTRIATVSAGYADGYPRALSNQGCVLIHGKKAPI
;
A
#
# COMPACT_ATOMS: atom_id res chain seq x y z
N ILE A 1 -6.84 -5.65 -16.05
CA ILE A 1 -6.30 -5.90 -17.39
C ILE A 1 -5.35 -4.76 -17.71
N ASP A 2 -4.11 -5.07 -18.08
CA ASP A 2 -3.04 -4.10 -18.36
C ASP A 2 -2.57 -4.13 -19.84
N SER A 3 -3.11 -5.04 -20.64
CA SER A 3 -2.80 -5.18 -22.06
C SER A 3 -3.90 -5.92 -22.82
N TYR A 4 -3.99 -5.71 -24.13
CA TYR A 4 -4.96 -6.41 -24.97
C TYR A 4 -4.67 -7.92 -25.02
N ALA A 5 -3.39 -8.33 -24.96
CA ALA A 5 -3.02 -9.74 -24.90
C ALA A 5 -3.56 -10.44 -23.63
N GLN A 6 -3.51 -9.76 -22.49
CA GLN A 6 -4.10 -10.26 -21.24
C GLN A 6 -5.63 -10.34 -21.35
N ALA A 7 -6.27 -9.34 -21.98
CA ALA A 7 -7.70 -9.37 -22.23
C ALA A 7 -8.13 -10.57 -23.07
N LEU A 8 -7.38 -10.89 -24.15
CA LEU A 8 -7.66 -12.05 -24.99
C LEU A 8 -7.50 -13.37 -24.24
N ALA A 9 -6.50 -13.47 -23.35
CA ALA A 9 -6.32 -14.66 -22.53
C ALA A 9 -7.51 -14.85 -21.56
N LEU A 10 -7.97 -13.77 -20.95
CA LEU A 10 -9.14 -13.77 -20.07
C LEU A 10 -10.43 -14.09 -20.85
N GLU A 11 -10.63 -13.48 -22.00
CA GLU A 11 -11.75 -13.76 -22.91
C GLU A 11 -11.83 -15.25 -23.25
N LYS A 12 -10.72 -15.85 -23.67
CA LYS A 12 -10.65 -17.27 -24.01
C LYS A 12 -11.07 -18.15 -22.84
N GLU A 13 -10.62 -17.84 -21.63
CA GLU A 13 -10.97 -18.63 -20.46
C GLU A 13 -12.42 -18.40 -20.01
N ALA A 14 -12.91 -17.17 -20.07
CA ALA A 14 -14.29 -16.83 -19.78
C ALA A 14 -15.27 -17.55 -20.74
N ALA A 15 -14.94 -17.54 -22.04
CA ALA A 15 -15.68 -18.28 -23.06
C ALA A 15 -15.70 -19.79 -22.78
N ARG A 16 -14.54 -20.39 -22.45
CA ARG A 16 -14.43 -21.81 -22.09
C ARG A 16 -15.33 -22.19 -20.92
N GLN A 17 -15.50 -21.28 -19.95
CA GLN A 17 -16.35 -21.48 -18.78
C GLN A 17 -17.82 -21.05 -19.02
N ASN A 18 -18.15 -20.52 -20.20
CA ASN A 18 -19.45 -19.93 -20.52
C ASN A 18 -19.88 -18.88 -19.48
N ARG A 19 -18.96 -17.96 -19.15
CA ARG A 19 -19.16 -16.89 -18.16
C ARG A 19 -18.68 -15.55 -18.71
N LYS A 20 -19.22 -14.46 -18.17
CA LYS A 20 -18.64 -13.12 -18.33
C LYS A 20 -17.65 -12.83 -17.20
N ALA A 21 -16.49 -12.34 -17.56
CA ALA A 21 -15.48 -11.88 -16.62
C ALA A 21 -15.58 -10.36 -16.46
N LYS A 22 -15.83 -9.90 -15.24
CA LYS A 22 -15.77 -8.48 -14.90
C LYS A 22 -14.32 -8.03 -14.82
N ALA A 23 -14.00 -6.91 -15.43
CA ALA A 23 -12.64 -6.44 -15.56
C ALA A 23 -12.52 -4.93 -15.41
N HIS A 24 -11.36 -4.49 -14.86
CA HIS A 24 -10.99 -3.08 -14.83
C HIS A 24 -9.74 -2.87 -15.68
N LEU A 25 -9.71 -1.80 -16.46
CA LEU A 25 -8.53 -1.37 -17.21
C LEU A 25 -7.51 -0.73 -16.24
N ALA A 26 -6.28 -1.17 -16.30
CA ALA A 26 -5.17 -0.49 -15.65
C ALA A 26 -4.61 0.57 -16.62
N VAL A 27 -4.45 1.80 -16.15
CA VAL A 27 -3.83 2.91 -16.89
C VAL A 27 -2.58 3.36 -16.17
N ASP A 28 -1.46 3.40 -16.88
CA ASP A 28 -0.22 3.93 -16.35
C ASP A 28 -0.14 5.44 -16.60
N THR A 29 -0.43 6.19 -15.57
CA THR A 29 -0.32 7.65 -15.59
C THR A 29 1.01 8.16 -15.05
N GLY A 30 1.91 7.25 -14.61
CA GLY A 30 3.23 7.64 -14.08
C GLY A 30 3.72 6.79 -12.90
N MET A 31 3.00 5.74 -12.51
CA MET A 31 3.53 4.75 -11.56
C MET A 31 4.55 3.83 -12.22
N THR A 32 4.48 3.66 -13.54
CA THR A 32 5.40 2.87 -14.38
C THR A 32 5.53 1.41 -13.90
N ARG A 33 4.38 0.82 -13.54
CA ARG A 33 4.32 -0.53 -13.02
C ARG A 33 3.51 -1.46 -13.90
N ILE A 34 2.28 -1.10 -14.26
CA ILE A 34 1.36 -1.82 -15.12
C ILE A 34 0.40 -0.83 -15.79
N GLY A 35 -0.16 -1.20 -16.93
CA GLY A 35 -1.27 -0.49 -17.55
C GLY A 35 -0.97 0.10 -18.92
N PHE A 36 -2.04 0.43 -19.62
CA PHE A 36 -2.00 1.14 -20.88
C PHE A 36 -1.43 2.54 -20.72
N GLN A 37 -0.56 2.96 -21.66
CA GLN A 37 -0.05 4.32 -21.68
C GLN A 37 -1.14 5.30 -22.17
N VAL A 38 -1.02 6.57 -21.81
CA VAL A 38 -2.02 7.58 -22.21
C VAL A 38 -1.68 8.11 -23.60
N THR A 39 -1.88 7.25 -24.61
CA THR A 39 -1.66 7.50 -26.03
C THR A 39 -2.90 7.11 -26.84
N GLU A 40 -3.03 7.66 -28.07
CA GLU A 40 -4.09 7.25 -29.00
C GLU A 40 -4.04 5.74 -29.29
N HIS A 41 -2.83 5.22 -29.55
CA HIS A 41 -2.62 3.81 -29.83
C HIS A 41 -3.12 2.92 -28.69
N ASP A 42 -2.75 3.22 -27.47
CA ASP A 42 -3.15 2.41 -26.32
C ASP A 42 -4.63 2.56 -25.99
N ALA A 43 -5.22 3.74 -26.27
CA ALA A 43 -6.65 3.94 -26.18
C ALA A 43 -7.42 3.09 -27.21
N ASP A 44 -6.89 2.95 -28.45
CA ASP A 44 -7.46 2.07 -29.46
C ASP A 44 -7.40 0.59 -29.02
N GLU A 45 -6.27 0.17 -28.46
CA GLU A 45 -6.10 -1.19 -27.93
C GLU A 45 -7.03 -1.47 -26.72
N ALA A 46 -7.15 -0.51 -25.83
CA ALA A 46 -8.03 -0.62 -24.66
C ALA A 46 -9.50 -0.64 -25.06
N ALA A 47 -9.91 0.15 -26.07
CA ALA A 47 -11.28 0.19 -26.54
C ALA A 47 -11.73 -1.15 -27.15
N LYS A 48 -10.86 -1.88 -27.85
CA LYS A 48 -11.17 -3.22 -28.39
C LYS A 48 -11.60 -4.22 -27.31
N ILE A 49 -11.20 -3.99 -26.05
CA ILE A 49 -11.57 -4.88 -24.94
C ILE A 49 -13.07 -4.81 -24.67
N ALA A 50 -13.70 -3.65 -24.85
CA ALA A 50 -15.13 -3.48 -24.66
C ALA A 50 -15.97 -4.29 -25.66
N ASP A 51 -15.39 -4.68 -26.81
CA ASP A 51 -16.05 -5.49 -27.85
C ASP A 51 -15.94 -7.00 -27.61
N LEU A 52 -15.16 -7.43 -26.60
CA LEU A 52 -14.98 -8.84 -26.31
C LEU A 52 -16.24 -9.42 -25.62
N PRO A 53 -16.85 -10.47 -26.19
CA PRO A 53 -18.20 -10.92 -25.80
C PRO A 53 -18.30 -11.48 -24.37
N HIS A 54 -17.19 -11.98 -23.82
CA HIS A 54 -17.16 -12.55 -22.47
C HIS A 54 -16.41 -11.65 -21.47
N ILE A 55 -16.05 -10.43 -21.85
CA ILE A 55 -15.54 -9.41 -20.94
C ILE A 55 -16.61 -8.38 -20.64
N GLU A 56 -16.84 -8.11 -19.37
CA GLU A 56 -17.64 -6.97 -18.90
C GLU A 56 -16.68 -5.94 -18.35
N LEU A 57 -16.46 -4.86 -19.10
CA LEU A 57 -15.58 -3.78 -18.67
C LEU A 57 -16.28 -2.94 -17.62
N GLU A 58 -16.02 -3.24 -16.34
CA GLU A 58 -16.69 -2.65 -15.18
C GLU A 58 -16.03 -1.36 -14.71
N GLY A 59 -14.71 -1.22 -14.89
CA GLY A 59 -14.04 -0.05 -14.38
C GLY A 59 -12.67 0.25 -15.00
N MET A 60 -12.08 1.34 -14.52
CA MET A 60 -10.73 1.78 -14.90
C MET A 60 -10.01 2.35 -13.69
N PHE A 61 -8.72 2.11 -13.60
CA PHE A 61 -7.91 2.63 -12.51
C PHE A 61 -6.51 3.06 -12.93
N THR A 62 -5.97 3.93 -12.14
CA THR A 62 -4.52 4.18 -12.05
C THR A 62 -4.07 4.14 -10.60
N HIS A 63 -2.79 4.39 -10.33
CA HIS A 63 -2.25 4.38 -8.98
C HIS A 63 -1.36 5.61 -8.75
N PHE A 64 -1.65 6.35 -7.68
CA PHE A 64 -0.80 7.47 -7.29
C PHE A 64 0.57 6.99 -6.81
N SER A 65 1.62 7.66 -7.29
CA SER A 65 3.00 7.38 -6.91
C SER A 65 3.44 8.13 -5.66
N CYS A 66 2.99 9.37 -5.50
CA CYS A 66 3.50 10.34 -4.53
C CYS A 66 2.37 11.04 -3.73
N ALA A 67 1.19 10.40 -3.59
CA ALA A 67 0.07 11.02 -2.87
C ALA A 67 0.35 11.23 -1.38
N ASP A 68 1.33 10.53 -0.83
CA ASP A 68 1.79 10.59 0.55
C ASP A 68 2.87 11.66 0.81
N GLN A 69 3.34 12.36 -0.23
CA GLN A 69 4.28 13.48 -0.13
C GLN A 69 3.53 14.81 0.01
N GLU A 70 4.18 15.84 0.55
CA GLU A 70 3.62 17.20 0.65
C GLU A 70 3.39 17.81 -0.74
N ASP A 71 4.37 17.66 -1.66
CA ASP A 71 4.26 18.12 -3.04
C ASP A 71 3.33 17.22 -3.85
N LYS A 72 2.19 17.78 -4.30
CA LYS A 72 1.16 17.11 -5.08
C LYS A 72 1.30 17.31 -6.60
N THR A 73 2.34 17.97 -7.08
CA THR A 73 2.53 18.29 -8.51
C THR A 73 2.49 17.03 -9.37
N TYR A 74 3.16 15.96 -8.93
CA TYR A 74 3.15 14.69 -9.66
C TYR A 74 1.77 14.02 -9.66
N CYS A 75 1.02 14.12 -8.58
CA CYS A 75 -0.35 13.61 -8.51
C CYS A 75 -1.28 14.37 -9.46
N SER A 76 -1.13 15.69 -9.54
CA SER A 76 -1.91 16.52 -10.49
C SER A 76 -1.66 16.08 -11.93
N MET A 77 -0.42 15.88 -12.33
CA MET A 77 -0.07 15.33 -13.64
C MET A 77 -0.67 13.92 -13.88
N GLN A 78 -0.68 13.06 -12.86
CA GLN A 78 -1.30 11.75 -12.97
C GLN A 78 -2.83 11.85 -13.16
N MET A 79 -3.49 12.78 -12.47
CA MET A 79 -4.92 13.05 -12.64
C MET A 79 -5.25 13.55 -14.05
N GLU A 80 -4.51 14.54 -14.55
CA GLU A 80 -4.67 15.04 -15.94
C GLU A 80 -4.52 13.94 -16.99
N LYS A 81 -3.53 13.06 -16.82
CA LYS A 81 -3.35 11.90 -17.69
C LYS A 81 -4.50 10.91 -17.60
N TYR A 82 -5.02 10.68 -16.40
CA TYR A 82 -6.16 9.79 -16.20
C TYR A 82 -7.42 10.32 -16.86
N ASP A 83 -7.69 11.62 -16.72
CA ASP A 83 -8.82 12.30 -17.37
C ASP A 83 -8.67 12.28 -18.88
N LYS A 84 -7.45 12.49 -19.40
CA LYS A 84 -7.18 12.36 -20.83
C LYS A 84 -7.50 10.95 -21.35
N MET A 85 -7.08 9.89 -20.66
CA MET A 85 -7.41 8.53 -21.08
C MET A 85 -8.91 8.26 -21.03
N THR A 86 -9.60 8.79 -20.01
CA THR A 86 -11.06 8.70 -19.91
C THR A 86 -11.74 9.35 -21.12
N ALA A 87 -11.27 10.52 -21.53
CA ALA A 87 -11.79 11.21 -22.72
C ALA A 87 -11.52 10.41 -24.00
N LEU A 88 -10.29 9.93 -24.20
CA LEU A 88 -9.91 9.11 -25.36
C LEU A 88 -10.78 7.85 -25.51
N LEU A 89 -11.12 7.20 -24.39
CA LEU A 89 -12.01 6.03 -24.39
C LEU A 89 -13.45 6.43 -24.70
N ALA A 90 -13.93 7.56 -24.15
CA ALA A 90 -15.27 8.07 -24.44
C ALA A 90 -15.46 8.43 -25.93
N GLU A 91 -14.45 9.02 -26.58
CA GLU A 91 -14.43 9.29 -28.02
C GLU A 91 -14.57 8.00 -28.86
N ARG A 92 -14.14 6.86 -28.32
CA ARG A 92 -14.26 5.51 -28.92
C ARG A 92 -15.55 4.79 -28.52
N GLY A 93 -16.46 5.49 -27.84
CA GLY A 93 -17.75 4.92 -27.40
C GLY A 93 -17.66 4.04 -26.16
N VAL A 94 -16.50 4.00 -25.48
CA VAL A 94 -16.34 3.21 -24.26
C VAL A 94 -16.67 4.04 -23.04
N THR A 95 -17.70 3.59 -22.29
CA THR A 95 -18.09 4.19 -21.01
C THR A 95 -17.56 3.37 -19.86
N ILE A 96 -16.93 4.02 -18.90
CA ILE A 96 -16.35 3.39 -17.70
C ILE A 96 -17.23 3.72 -16.49
N PRO A 97 -18.00 2.77 -15.94
CA PRO A 97 -18.90 3.04 -14.82
C PRO A 97 -18.18 3.22 -13.47
N LEU A 98 -17.08 2.51 -13.23
CA LEU A 98 -16.33 2.60 -11.97
C LEU A 98 -14.91 3.11 -12.20
N ARG A 99 -14.65 4.32 -11.77
CA ARG A 99 -13.32 4.93 -11.85
C ARG A 99 -12.69 4.95 -10.47
N HIS A 100 -11.40 4.66 -10.38
CA HIS A 100 -10.69 4.70 -9.10
C HIS A 100 -9.20 4.97 -9.24
N ILE A 101 -8.73 5.96 -8.51
CA ILE A 101 -7.34 6.39 -8.50
C ILE A 101 -6.76 6.40 -7.08
N CYS A 102 -7.57 6.75 -6.06
CA CYS A 102 -7.12 6.94 -4.70
C CYS A 102 -6.67 5.63 -4.04
N ASN A 103 -5.41 5.56 -3.67
CA ASN A 103 -4.84 4.65 -2.67
C ASN A 103 -5.06 5.24 -1.25
N SER A 104 -4.44 4.68 -0.22
CA SER A 104 -4.57 5.16 1.16
C SER A 104 -4.25 6.64 1.33
N ALA A 105 -3.15 7.11 0.74
CA ALA A 105 -2.78 8.51 0.79
C ALA A 105 -3.77 9.38 -0.01
N GLY A 106 -4.18 8.93 -1.20
CA GLY A 106 -5.18 9.65 -1.99
C GLY A 106 -6.52 9.80 -1.28
N ILE A 107 -6.94 8.80 -0.48
CA ILE A 107 -8.15 8.89 0.35
C ILE A 107 -8.04 10.03 1.39
N MET A 108 -6.86 10.19 1.97
CA MET A 108 -6.60 11.22 3.00
C MET A 108 -6.41 12.61 2.41
N GLU A 109 -5.82 12.70 1.22
CA GLU A 109 -5.34 13.98 0.67
C GLU A 109 -6.30 14.64 -0.30
N PHE A 110 -7.07 13.85 -1.11
CA PHE A 110 -7.90 14.38 -2.18
C PHE A 110 -9.38 14.19 -1.90
N ASP A 111 -10.17 15.22 -2.12
CA ASP A 111 -11.63 15.17 -2.05
C ASP A 111 -12.27 15.01 -3.44
N ASP A 112 -11.64 15.57 -4.48
CA ASP A 112 -12.20 15.70 -5.82
C ASP A 112 -12.04 14.44 -6.70
N HIS A 113 -11.04 13.59 -6.43
CA HIS A 113 -10.70 12.43 -7.28
C HIS A 113 -10.95 11.08 -6.60
N ARG A 114 -11.94 11.02 -5.72
CA ARG A 114 -12.38 9.75 -5.12
C ARG A 114 -13.15 8.89 -6.09
N PHE A 115 -13.79 9.54 -7.06
CA PHE A 115 -14.66 8.90 -8.04
C PHE A 115 -15.67 7.94 -7.41
N GLU A 116 -16.01 6.87 -8.12
CA GLU A 116 -17.02 5.90 -7.67
C GLU A 116 -16.45 4.88 -6.68
N MET A 117 -15.11 4.72 -6.61
CA MET A 117 -14.45 3.75 -5.72
C MET A 117 -13.09 4.25 -5.25
N VAL A 118 -12.72 3.85 -4.04
CA VAL A 118 -11.38 4.06 -3.48
C VAL A 118 -10.77 2.72 -3.05
N ARG A 119 -9.43 2.68 -2.95
CA ARG A 119 -8.71 1.46 -2.55
C ARG A 119 -7.96 1.71 -1.25
N SER A 120 -8.62 1.40 -0.13
CA SER A 120 -7.99 1.44 1.18
C SER A 120 -6.94 0.32 1.29
N GLY A 121 -5.70 0.71 1.50
CA GLY A 121 -4.56 -0.18 1.68
C GLY A 121 -4.02 -0.09 3.12
N ILE A 122 -2.86 0.54 3.31
CA ILE A 122 -2.15 0.58 4.59
C ILE A 122 -2.96 1.21 5.74
N ILE A 123 -3.85 2.16 5.44
CA ILE A 123 -4.74 2.75 6.46
C ILE A 123 -5.71 1.72 7.06
N THR A 124 -6.04 0.64 6.36
CA THR A 124 -6.87 -0.45 6.90
C THR A 124 -6.18 -1.16 8.07
N TYR A 125 -4.85 -1.12 8.10
CA TYR A 125 -4.06 -1.67 9.20
C TYR A 125 -3.79 -0.66 10.33
N GLY A 126 -4.37 0.55 10.21
CA GLY A 126 -4.18 1.60 11.20
C GLY A 126 -2.81 2.28 11.14
N ILE A 127 -2.21 2.34 9.95
CA ILE A 127 -0.89 2.91 9.70
C ILE A 127 -1.02 4.04 8.69
N TYR A 128 -0.47 5.20 9.01
CA TYR A 128 -0.40 6.33 8.08
C TYR A 128 0.60 6.04 6.96
N PRO A 129 0.30 6.45 5.70
CA PRO A 129 1.17 6.22 4.55
C PRO A 129 2.55 6.86 4.68
N SER A 130 2.62 8.04 5.29
CA SER A 130 3.88 8.77 5.60
C SER A 130 3.67 9.72 6.77
N GLU A 131 4.75 10.42 7.15
CA GLU A 131 4.66 11.51 8.14
C GLU A 131 4.05 12.80 7.56
N GLU A 132 4.04 12.94 6.22
CA GLU A 132 3.61 14.16 5.51
C GLU A 132 2.10 14.21 5.22
N VAL A 133 1.37 13.09 5.39
CA VAL A 133 -0.09 13.07 5.18
C VAL A 133 -0.83 13.85 6.27
N LYS A 134 -1.98 14.39 5.92
CA LYS A 134 -2.87 15.14 6.83
C LYS A 134 -3.55 14.19 7.83
N LYS A 135 -2.82 13.85 8.89
CA LYS A 135 -3.25 12.89 9.91
C LYS A 135 -4.54 13.30 10.61
N GLU A 136 -4.81 14.60 10.71
CA GLU A 136 -6.03 15.16 11.31
C GLU A 136 -7.31 14.83 10.53
N ARG A 137 -7.19 14.36 9.28
CA ARG A 137 -8.34 13.99 8.46
C ARG A 137 -8.90 12.60 8.76
N LEU A 138 -8.12 11.75 9.41
CA LEU A 138 -8.53 10.37 9.69
C LEU A 138 -7.80 9.81 10.90
N ASP A 139 -8.55 9.55 11.97
CA ASP A 139 -8.02 8.86 13.14
C ASP A 139 -7.85 7.37 12.85
N LEU A 140 -6.61 6.88 12.91
CA LEU A 140 -6.30 5.49 12.67
C LEU A 140 -5.99 4.76 13.98
N ILE A 141 -6.58 3.58 14.12
CA ILE A 141 -6.30 2.67 15.24
C ILE A 141 -5.49 1.49 14.69
N PRO A 142 -4.27 1.24 15.20
CA PRO A 142 -3.48 0.08 14.79
C PRO A 142 -4.25 -1.23 14.95
N ALA A 143 -4.35 -2.00 13.87
CA ALA A 143 -5.05 -3.27 13.84
C ALA A 143 -4.26 -4.41 14.52
N LEU A 144 -2.93 -4.24 14.70
CA LEU A 144 -2.05 -5.22 15.30
C LEU A 144 -1.51 -4.71 16.65
N SER A 145 -1.55 -5.58 17.65
CA SER A 145 -0.77 -5.41 18.88
C SER A 145 -0.01 -6.70 19.16
N TRP A 146 1.29 -6.59 19.45
CA TRP A 146 2.11 -7.72 19.83
C TRP A 146 2.33 -7.70 21.34
N LYS A 147 1.94 -8.76 22.03
CA LYS A 147 2.07 -8.91 23.48
C LYS A 147 2.93 -10.12 23.82
N SER A 148 3.73 -9.99 24.87
CA SER A 148 4.57 -11.06 25.38
C SER A 148 4.71 -10.95 26.90
N HIS A 149 5.52 -11.81 27.51
CA HIS A 149 5.72 -11.86 28.93
C HIS A 149 7.21 -11.74 29.28
N VAL A 150 7.50 -11.06 30.38
CA VAL A 150 8.84 -11.10 31.00
C VAL A 150 8.98 -12.46 31.70
N ILE A 151 9.95 -13.27 31.26
CA ILE A 151 10.19 -14.62 31.78
C ILE A 151 11.34 -14.67 32.79
N HIS A 152 12.21 -13.66 32.78
CA HIS A 152 13.34 -13.56 33.73
C HIS A 152 13.75 -12.10 33.92
N VAL A 153 14.16 -11.76 35.13
CA VAL A 153 14.70 -10.45 35.46
C VAL A 153 15.98 -10.67 36.28
N LYS A 154 17.06 -9.96 35.96
CA LYS A 154 18.31 -9.95 36.72
C LYS A 154 18.88 -8.54 36.82
N GLU A 155 19.72 -8.33 37.82
CA GLU A 155 20.48 -7.10 37.99
C GLU A 155 21.96 -7.41 37.79
N VAL A 156 22.63 -6.54 37.03
CA VAL A 156 24.07 -6.70 36.71
C VAL A 156 24.79 -5.37 36.86
N GLY A 157 26.07 -5.45 37.21
CA GLY A 157 26.97 -4.30 37.31
C GLY A 157 27.37 -3.76 35.93
N PRO A 158 28.30 -2.79 35.90
CA PRO A 158 28.86 -2.25 34.67
C PRO A 158 29.78 -3.24 33.95
N GLY A 159 29.98 -3.03 32.63
CA GLY A 159 30.92 -3.81 31.82
C GLY A 159 30.39 -5.18 31.35
N ILE A 160 29.12 -5.48 31.56
CA ILE A 160 28.51 -6.76 31.15
C ILE A 160 27.91 -6.65 29.77
N GLY A 161 28.39 -7.48 28.83
CA GLY A 161 27.83 -7.60 27.48
C GLY A 161 26.49 -8.34 27.51
N VAL A 162 25.51 -7.84 26.75
CA VAL A 162 24.16 -8.38 26.71
C VAL A 162 23.88 -9.03 25.36
N SER A 163 23.42 -10.29 25.38
CA SER A 163 22.96 -11.05 24.22
C SER A 163 24.05 -11.31 23.15
N TYR A 164 23.64 -11.76 21.96
CA TYR A 164 24.55 -12.09 20.86
C TYR A 164 25.34 -10.88 20.36
N GLY A 165 26.66 -11.08 20.26
CA GLY A 165 27.59 -10.06 19.80
C GLY A 165 27.93 -9.01 20.84
N ALA A 166 27.32 -9.05 22.05
CA ALA A 166 27.56 -8.09 23.15
C ALA A 166 27.50 -6.61 22.64
N THR A 167 26.55 -6.32 21.71
CA THR A 167 26.44 -5.00 21.08
C THR A 167 25.98 -3.91 22.06
N TYR A 168 25.42 -4.30 23.19
CA TYR A 168 25.15 -3.42 24.31
C TYR A 168 26.00 -3.90 25.52
N VAL A 169 26.71 -2.99 26.11
CA VAL A 169 27.50 -3.23 27.35
C VAL A 169 26.94 -2.32 28.44
N THR A 170 26.69 -2.89 29.61
CA THR A 170 26.14 -2.14 30.75
C THR A 170 27.12 -1.11 31.27
N GLU A 171 26.71 0.11 31.56
CA GLU A 171 27.53 1.22 32.03
C GLU A 171 27.18 1.64 33.46
N LYS A 172 25.92 1.45 33.87
CA LYS A 172 25.41 1.89 35.17
C LYS A 172 25.92 0.98 36.29
N PRO A 173 26.05 1.51 37.52
CA PRO A 173 26.43 0.70 38.70
C PRO A 173 25.50 -0.51 38.88
N MET A 174 24.23 -0.36 38.49
CA MET A 174 23.24 -1.43 38.46
C MET A 174 22.31 -1.26 37.26
N THR A 175 22.24 -2.27 36.42
CA THR A 175 21.35 -2.35 35.27
C THR A 175 20.41 -3.54 35.44
N ARG A 176 19.12 -3.30 35.36
CA ARG A 176 18.09 -4.35 35.38
C ARG A 176 17.84 -4.84 33.96
N ILE A 177 18.06 -6.12 33.72
CA ILE A 177 17.86 -6.79 32.43
C ILE A 177 16.64 -7.70 32.56
N ALA A 178 15.66 -7.52 31.64
CA ALA A 178 14.50 -8.37 31.53
C ALA A 178 14.58 -9.22 30.26
N THR A 179 14.33 -10.50 30.37
CA THR A 179 14.20 -11.42 29.23
C THR A 179 12.72 -11.57 28.91
N VAL A 180 12.37 -11.36 27.63
CA VAL A 180 11.02 -11.46 27.10
C VAL A 180 10.93 -12.68 26.19
N SER A 181 9.80 -13.42 26.25
CA SER A 181 9.61 -14.63 25.44
C SER A 181 9.16 -14.30 24.01
N ALA A 182 9.84 -13.36 23.37
CA ALA A 182 9.63 -13.01 21.96
C ALA A 182 10.97 -12.51 21.38
N GLY A 183 11.25 -12.86 20.14
CA GLY A 183 12.49 -12.49 19.48
C GLY A 183 12.45 -12.66 17.98
N TYR A 184 13.59 -12.71 17.33
CA TYR A 184 13.69 -12.77 15.87
C TYR A 184 13.12 -14.07 15.28
N ALA A 185 13.11 -15.15 16.04
CA ALA A 185 12.44 -16.40 15.61
C ALA A 185 10.93 -16.27 15.51
N ASP A 186 10.35 -15.26 16.17
CA ASP A 186 8.92 -14.95 16.15
C ASP A 186 8.57 -13.80 15.18
N GLY A 187 9.56 -13.34 14.39
CA GLY A 187 9.40 -12.25 13.42
C GLY A 187 9.85 -10.87 13.90
N TYR A 188 10.42 -10.72 15.12
CA TYR A 188 10.96 -9.44 15.56
C TYR A 188 12.26 -9.12 14.83
N PRO A 189 12.36 -8.02 14.06
CA PRO A 189 13.54 -7.74 13.24
C PRO A 189 14.80 -7.52 14.08
N ARG A 190 15.89 -8.26 13.79
CA ARG A 190 17.19 -8.06 14.47
C ARG A 190 17.77 -6.66 14.27
N ALA A 191 17.42 -5.98 13.17
CA ALA A 191 17.83 -4.59 12.92
C ALA A 191 17.34 -3.60 14.00
N LEU A 192 16.34 -3.98 14.81
CA LEU A 192 15.85 -3.18 15.92
C LEU A 192 16.67 -3.33 17.21
N SER A 193 17.72 -4.17 17.23
CA SER A 193 18.65 -4.25 18.36
C SER A 193 19.27 -2.88 18.64
N ASN A 194 19.26 -2.44 19.90
CA ASN A 194 19.70 -1.12 20.37
C ASN A 194 18.91 0.08 19.78
N GLN A 195 17.83 -0.16 19.02
CA GLN A 195 16.99 0.90 18.42
C GLN A 195 15.52 0.76 18.82
N GLY A 196 15.05 -0.46 18.98
CA GLY A 196 13.67 -0.75 19.35
C GLY A 196 13.40 -0.57 20.84
N CYS A 197 12.12 -0.61 21.17
CA CYS A 197 11.70 -0.63 22.57
C CYS A 197 10.43 -1.48 22.73
N VAL A 198 10.24 -2.00 23.93
CA VAL A 198 8.97 -2.59 24.37
C VAL A 198 8.33 -1.71 25.46
N LEU A 199 7.03 -1.88 25.66
CA LEU A 199 6.32 -1.23 26.76
C LEU A 199 6.16 -2.22 27.91
N ILE A 200 6.68 -1.87 29.11
CA ILE A 200 6.47 -2.62 30.33
C ILE A 200 5.71 -1.69 31.28
N HIS A 201 4.48 -2.06 31.64
CA HIS A 201 3.58 -1.21 32.43
C HIS A 201 3.45 0.22 31.85
N GLY A 202 3.36 0.35 30.53
CA GLY A 202 3.24 1.63 29.81
C GLY A 202 4.55 2.43 29.70
N LYS A 203 5.66 1.95 30.24
CA LYS A 203 6.98 2.61 30.16
C LYS A 203 7.84 1.97 29.09
N LYS A 204 8.53 2.80 28.31
CA LYS A 204 9.49 2.31 27.29
C LYS A 204 10.69 1.66 27.94
N ALA A 205 10.99 0.44 27.53
CA ALA A 205 12.22 -0.27 27.84
C ALA A 205 12.96 -0.56 26.53
N PRO A 206 14.23 -0.12 26.36
CA PRO A 206 15.00 -0.38 25.14
C PRO A 206 15.35 -1.87 25.00
N ILE A 207 15.57 -2.28 23.74
CA ILE A 207 15.98 -3.66 23.38
C ILE A 207 17.40 -3.63 22.91
#